data_e1e4f9dc7cd79c90e9aa30416f02b163
#
_entry.id   e1e4f9dc7cd79c90e9aa30416f02b163
#
_cell.length_a   1.000
_cell.length_b   1.000
_cell.length_c   1.000
_cell.angle_alpha   90.00
_cell.angle_beta   90.00
_cell.angle_gamma   90.00
#
_symmetry.space_group_name_H-M   'P 1'
#
loop_
_entity.id
_entity.type
_entity.pdbx_description
1 polymer ?
#
loop_
_entity_poly.entity_id
_entity_poly.type
_entity_poly.pdbx_seq_one_letter_code
_entity_poly.pdbx_strand_id
1 'polypeptide(L)'
;KTTTSTLVAWLNRALTGGGSAFLGGISKNFGGNLVLGDGPRLAVEADEFDRSFLRLWPDVAVVSSADADHLDIYGTHEALREAFSQFVGQIREGGALVVKQGVDLKIGNPGIRVYRYSYDEPCDFYARNVTLLEGGHYRYDLVTPGGVIEGCTLGIPGWVNIENAVAAVAALWCASERDGEPLDAERLREALASFEGVKRRFEFYVNTPRQVYMDDYAHHPRELAAAITSVKKMFPGRRLTALFQPHLYTRTRDFYREFAEA
;
A
#
# COMPACT_ATOMS: atom_id res chain seq x y z
N LYS A 1 2.41 2.90 2.57
CA LYS A 1 2.73 3.80 1.43
C LYS A 1 3.66 3.10 0.44
N THR A 2 4.91 2.78 0.83
CA THR A 2 5.97 2.32 -0.10
C THR A 2 5.61 1.08 -0.89
N THR A 3 5.07 0.04 -0.27
CA THR A 3 4.66 -1.18 -0.99
C THR A 3 3.55 -0.88 -1.99
N THR A 4 2.56 -0.08 -1.61
CA THR A 4 1.44 0.30 -2.49
C THR A 4 1.93 1.11 -3.69
N SER A 5 2.74 2.17 -3.48
CA SER A 5 3.26 3.00 -4.57
C SER A 5 4.16 2.21 -5.53
N THR A 6 4.96 1.28 -4.98
CA THR A 6 5.80 0.40 -5.80
C THR A 6 4.96 -0.61 -6.60
N LEU A 7 3.90 -1.15 -6.01
CA LEU A 7 2.93 -1.99 -6.74
C LEU A 7 2.26 -1.20 -7.86
N VAL A 8 1.77 0.02 -7.60
CA VAL A 8 1.19 0.88 -8.65
C VAL A 8 2.18 1.07 -9.80
N ALA A 9 3.44 1.38 -9.50
CA ALA A 9 4.47 1.57 -10.50
C ALA A 9 4.74 0.29 -11.31
N TRP A 10 4.87 -0.85 -10.63
CA TRP A 10 5.11 -2.14 -11.27
C TRP A 10 3.95 -2.57 -12.17
N LEU A 11 2.73 -2.55 -11.64
CA LEU A 11 1.54 -2.91 -12.39
C LEU A 11 1.30 -1.97 -13.57
N ASN A 12 1.48 -0.65 -13.38
CA ASN A 12 1.39 0.29 -14.48
C ASN A 12 2.35 -0.05 -15.61
N ARG A 13 3.63 -0.30 -15.28
CA ARG A 13 4.63 -0.68 -16.29
C ARG A 13 4.31 -2.01 -16.97
N ALA A 14 3.88 -3.01 -16.22
CA ALA A 14 3.53 -4.32 -16.77
C ALA A 14 2.32 -4.25 -17.70
N LEU A 15 1.33 -3.43 -17.39
CA LEU A 15 0.09 -3.32 -18.16
C LEU A 15 0.21 -2.37 -19.37
N THR A 16 0.96 -1.27 -19.25
CA THR A 16 1.05 -0.22 -20.29
C THR A 16 2.38 -0.24 -21.04
N GLY A 17 3.39 -0.95 -20.54
CA GLY A 17 4.75 -0.98 -21.10
C GLY A 17 5.59 0.25 -20.74
N GLY A 18 5.06 1.25 -20.05
CA GLY A 18 5.74 2.51 -19.76
C GLY A 18 5.38 3.11 -18.40
N GLY A 19 5.79 4.38 -18.23
CA GLY A 19 5.51 5.14 -17.02
C GLY A 19 6.72 5.33 -16.11
N SER A 20 6.69 6.43 -15.36
CA SER A 20 7.75 6.80 -14.41
C SER A 20 7.29 6.62 -12.98
N ALA A 21 8.24 6.53 -12.03
CA ALA A 21 7.90 6.45 -10.61
C ALA A 21 8.96 7.09 -9.71
N PHE A 22 8.47 7.76 -8.65
CA PHE A 22 9.26 8.17 -7.49
C PHE A 22 8.77 7.42 -6.27
N LEU A 23 9.62 6.55 -5.70
CA LEU A 23 9.28 5.60 -4.66
C LEU A 23 10.04 5.90 -3.37
N GLY A 24 9.42 5.63 -2.22
CA GLY A 24 10.03 5.83 -0.90
C GLY A 24 11.03 4.73 -0.49
N GLY A 25 11.18 3.66 -1.29
CA GLY A 25 12.08 2.56 -1.01
C GLY A 25 12.59 1.90 -2.29
N ILE A 26 13.60 1.06 -2.15
CA ILE A 26 14.22 0.36 -3.29
C ILE A 26 13.32 -0.80 -3.71
N SER A 27 12.71 -0.67 -4.88
CA SER A 27 11.96 -1.74 -5.52
C SER A 27 12.91 -2.85 -5.98
N LYS A 28 12.56 -4.11 -5.74
CA LYS A 28 13.33 -5.26 -6.24
C LYS A 28 13.13 -5.43 -7.75
N ASN A 29 11.92 -5.24 -8.26
CA ASN A 29 11.63 -5.31 -9.69
C ASN A 29 12.37 -4.25 -10.53
N PHE A 30 12.59 -3.06 -9.97
CA PHE A 30 13.25 -1.96 -10.69
C PHE A 30 14.73 -1.78 -10.32
N GLY A 31 15.19 -2.37 -9.21
CA GLY A 31 16.54 -2.20 -8.70
C GLY A 31 16.84 -0.82 -8.09
N GLY A 32 15.80 0.04 -7.94
CA GLY A 32 15.94 1.42 -7.46
C GLY A 32 14.63 2.01 -6.95
N ASN A 33 14.66 3.28 -6.59
CA ASN A 33 13.50 4.05 -6.14
C ASN A 33 13.10 5.16 -7.14
N LEU A 34 13.84 5.32 -8.21
CA LEU A 34 13.53 6.18 -9.35
C LEU A 34 13.39 5.31 -10.60
N VAL A 35 12.25 5.41 -11.26
CA VAL A 35 11.99 4.74 -12.53
C VAL A 35 11.67 5.82 -13.55
N LEU A 36 12.36 5.81 -14.68
CA LEU A 36 12.07 6.66 -15.82
C LEU A 36 11.52 5.80 -16.95
N GLY A 37 10.48 6.27 -17.60
CA GLY A 37 9.82 5.61 -18.71
C GLY A 37 9.06 6.60 -19.57
N ASP A 38 8.74 6.19 -20.80
CA ASP A 38 8.16 7.05 -21.83
C ASP A 38 6.61 7.15 -21.75
N GLY A 39 5.98 6.41 -20.84
CA GLY A 39 4.52 6.43 -20.66
C GLY A 39 4.02 7.71 -19.97
N PRO A 40 2.75 8.08 -20.18
CA PRO A 40 2.19 9.33 -19.66
C PRO A 40 1.92 9.31 -18.15
N ARG A 41 1.95 8.14 -17.52
CA ARG A 41 1.61 7.99 -16.10
C ARG A 41 2.85 8.08 -15.22
N LEU A 42 2.71 8.79 -14.09
CA LEU A 42 3.72 8.92 -13.05
C LEU A 42 3.14 8.44 -11.73
N ALA A 43 3.75 7.42 -11.12
CA ALA A 43 3.46 6.98 -9.77
C ALA A 43 4.39 7.69 -8.78
N VAL A 44 3.82 8.34 -7.78
CA VAL A 44 4.59 9.05 -6.75
C VAL A 44 4.16 8.57 -5.38
N GLU A 45 5.11 8.21 -4.53
CA GLU A 45 4.83 8.05 -3.11
C GLU A 45 4.63 9.43 -2.49
N ALA A 46 3.39 9.75 -2.17
CA ALA A 46 3.03 10.99 -1.49
C ALA A 46 3.41 10.88 -0.02
N ASP A 47 4.42 11.66 0.40
CA ASP A 47 4.90 11.66 1.78
C ASP A 47 4.33 12.84 2.55
N GLU A 48 3.65 12.54 3.65
CA GLU A 48 3.10 13.54 4.56
C GLU A 48 4.17 14.21 5.42
N PHE A 49 5.33 13.58 5.57
CA PHE A 49 6.45 14.18 6.26
C PHE A 49 6.79 15.55 5.63
N ASP A 50 7.04 16.55 6.45
CA ASP A 50 7.34 17.92 6.02
C ASP A 50 6.29 18.53 5.06
N ARG A 51 5.07 17.98 5.04
CA ARG A 51 3.94 18.41 4.19
C ARG A 51 4.25 18.42 2.69
N SER A 52 5.26 17.66 2.25
CA SER A 52 5.70 17.66 0.84
C SER A 52 4.62 17.17 -0.12
N PHE A 53 3.72 16.26 0.31
CA PHE A 53 2.59 15.78 -0.49
C PHE A 53 1.60 16.90 -0.89
N LEU A 54 1.55 18.02 -0.15
CA LEU A 54 0.73 19.18 -0.51
C LEU A 54 1.25 19.98 -1.72
N ARG A 55 2.36 19.55 -2.31
CA ARG A 55 2.86 20.09 -3.57
C ARG A 55 2.43 19.28 -4.78
N LEU A 56 1.59 18.26 -4.58
CA LEU A 56 1.11 17.36 -5.63
C LEU A 56 -0.34 17.68 -6.00
N TRP A 57 -0.65 17.57 -7.28
CA TRP A 57 -2.02 17.65 -7.84
C TRP A 57 -2.31 16.35 -8.60
N PRO A 58 -2.69 15.29 -7.90
CA PRO A 58 -2.87 13.99 -8.52
C PRO A 58 -4.15 13.90 -9.35
N ASP A 59 -4.14 13.04 -10.34
CA ASP A 59 -5.34 12.58 -11.03
C ASP A 59 -6.04 11.47 -10.23
N VAL A 60 -5.25 10.62 -9.59
CA VAL A 60 -5.71 9.57 -8.67
C VAL A 60 -4.88 9.62 -7.40
N ALA A 61 -5.53 9.73 -6.25
CA ALA A 61 -4.88 9.65 -4.94
C ALA A 61 -5.32 8.41 -4.18
N VAL A 62 -4.38 7.78 -3.47
CA VAL A 62 -4.66 6.68 -2.53
C VAL A 62 -4.35 7.15 -1.11
N VAL A 63 -5.32 7.02 -0.20
CA VAL A 63 -5.12 7.28 1.22
C VAL A 63 -5.34 5.98 2.00
N SER A 64 -4.25 5.41 2.49
CA SER A 64 -4.25 4.14 3.23
C SER A 64 -4.41 4.30 4.74
N SER A 65 -4.05 5.45 5.28
CA SER A 65 -4.20 5.81 6.69
C SER A 65 -4.11 7.33 6.83
N ALA A 66 -4.78 7.85 7.87
CA ALA A 66 -4.61 9.21 8.38
C ALA A 66 -4.37 9.16 9.91
N ASP A 67 -3.68 8.12 10.37
CA ASP A 67 -3.33 7.93 11.77
C ASP A 67 -2.36 9.00 12.25
N ALA A 68 -2.35 9.23 13.57
CA ALA A 68 -1.45 10.19 14.19
C ALA A 68 0.00 9.75 14.02
N ASP A 69 0.72 10.37 13.13
CA ASP A 69 2.18 10.27 12.97
C ASP A 69 2.74 11.67 12.72
N HIS A 70 4.05 11.83 12.87
CA HIS A 70 4.72 13.11 12.64
C HIS A 70 4.14 14.29 13.44
N LEU A 71 3.71 14.03 14.70
CA LEU A 71 3.13 15.06 15.58
C LEU A 71 4.13 16.16 15.93
N ASP A 72 5.41 15.92 15.79
CA ASP A 72 6.49 16.93 15.86
C ASP A 72 6.40 17.97 14.72
N ILE A 73 5.82 17.61 13.58
CA ILE A 73 5.61 18.50 12.41
C ILE A 73 4.23 19.14 12.44
N TYR A 74 3.20 18.34 12.78
CA TYR A 74 1.80 18.77 12.69
C TYR A 74 1.27 19.36 14.00
N GLY A 75 1.88 19.05 15.14
CA GLY A 75 1.45 19.46 16.46
C GLY A 75 0.26 18.65 16.98
N THR A 76 -0.79 18.47 16.19
CA THR A 76 -1.99 17.71 16.57
C THR A 76 -2.44 16.77 15.47
N HIS A 77 -3.22 15.75 15.84
CA HIS A 77 -3.83 14.81 14.88
C HIS A 77 -4.84 15.52 13.95
N GLU A 78 -5.56 16.52 14.48
CA GLU A 78 -6.49 17.34 13.71
C GLU A 78 -5.77 18.10 12.59
N ALA A 79 -4.61 18.68 12.88
CA ALA A 79 -3.80 19.39 11.87
C ALA A 79 -3.28 18.44 10.77
N LEU A 80 -2.93 17.21 11.13
CA LEU A 80 -2.58 16.17 10.17
C LEU A 80 -3.78 15.79 9.28
N ARG A 81 -4.96 15.57 9.87
CA ARG A 81 -6.20 15.27 9.12
C ARG A 81 -6.60 16.43 8.19
N GLU A 82 -6.43 17.67 8.62
CA GLU A 82 -6.66 18.84 7.77
C GLU A 82 -5.72 18.84 6.56
N ALA A 83 -4.43 18.53 6.75
CA ALA A 83 -3.47 18.42 5.65
C ALA A 83 -3.86 17.29 4.66
N PHE A 84 -4.33 16.12 5.14
CA PHE A 84 -4.89 15.09 4.25
C PHE A 84 -6.13 15.58 3.50
N SER A 85 -7.03 16.31 4.16
CA SER A 85 -8.20 16.91 3.52
C SER A 85 -7.81 17.93 2.45
N GLN A 86 -6.78 18.74 2.72
CA GLN A 86 -6.21 19.65 1.74
C GLN A 86 -5.62 18.88 0.53
N PHE A 87 -4.84 17.83 0.77
CA PHE A 87 -4.29 16.98 -0.31
C PHE A 87 -5.39 16.38 -1.17
N VAL A 88 -6.44 15.84 -0.56
CA VAL A 88 -7.62 15.33 -1.28
C VAL A 88 -8.31 16.43 -2.10
N GLY A 89 -8.35 17.65 -1.56
CA GLY A 89 -8.87 18.82 -2.27
C GLY A 89 -8.07 19.20 -3.53
N GLN A 90 -6.82 18.77 -3.63
CA GLN A 90 -5.94 19.01 -4.78
C GLN A 90 -6.07 17.96 -5.90
N ILE A 91 -6.88 16.91 -5.71
CA ILE A 91 -7.17 15.98 -6.79
C ILE A 91 -7.84 16.75 -7.92
N ARG A 92 -7.33 16.56 -9.14
CA ARG A 92 -7.82 17.27 -10.33
C ARG A 92 -9.28 16.89 -10.63
N GLU A 93 -10.00 17.80 -11.25
CA GLU A 93 -11.38 17.58 -11.69
C GLU A 93 -11.49 16.32 -12.58
N GLY A 94 -12.51 15.51 -12.35
CA GLY A 94 -12.68 14.21 -12.99
C GLY A 94 -11.75 13.11 -12.47
N GLY A 95 -10.89 13.44 -11.50
CA GLY A 95 -10.00 12.48 -10.86
C GLY A 95 -10.70 11.56 -9.86
N ALA A 96 -9.91 10.79 -9.11
CA ALA A 96 -10.43 9.84 -8.14
C ALA A 96 -9.64 9.81 -6.84
N LEU A 97 -10.35 9.63 -5.73
CA LEU A 97 -9.82 9.27 -4.42
C LEU A 97 -10.12 7.78 -4.17
N VAL A 98 -9.08 7.02 -3.87
CA VAL A 98 -9.17 5.66 -3.35
C VAL A 98 -8.80 5.71 -1.87
N VAL A 99 -9.76 5.50 -0.98
CA VAL A 99 -9.54 5.62 0.46
C VAL A 99 -9.86 4.32 1.18
N LYS A 100 -8.98 3.95 2.12
CA LYS A 100 -9.19 2.74 2.93
C LYS A 100 -10.49 2.84 3.74
N GLN A 101 -11.24 1.75 3.80
CA GLN A 101 -12.43 1.63 4.63
C GLN A 101 -12.09 1.95 6.08
N GLY A 102 -12.95 2.75 6.75
CA GLY A 102 -12.73 3.22 8.12
C GLY A 102 -11.82 4.44 8.26
N VAL A 103 -11.16 4.90 7.21
CA VAL A 103 -10.43 6.18 7.25
C VAL A 103 -11.43 7.33 7.11
N ASP A 104 -11.51 8.16 8.15
CA ASP A 104 -12.38 9.32 8.22
C ASP A 104 -11.62 10.57 7.77
N LEU A 105 -11.98 11.09 6.59
CA LEU A 105 -11.45 12.32 6.00
C LEU A 105 -12.57 13.21 5.52
N LYS A 106 -12.38 14.53 5.71
CA LYS A 106 -13.27 15.53 5.12
C LYS A 106 -12.94 15.67 3.62
N ILE A 107 -13.87 15.23 2.78
CA ILE A 107 -13.74 15.30 1.32
C ILE A 107 -14.54 16.51 0.83
N GLY A 108 -13.83 17.61 0.56
CA GLY A 108 -14.42 18.87 0.12
C GLY A 108 -14.40 19.13 -1.38
N ASN A 109 -13.97 18.14 -2.19
CA ASN A 109 -13.88 18.26 -3.65
C ASN A 109 -15.05 17.52 -4.33
N PRO A 110 -16.08 18.25 -4.84
CA PRO A 110 -17.23 17.58 -5.48
C PRO A 110 -16.95 17.09 -6.90
N GLY A 111 -15.83 17.51 -7.50
CA GLY A 111 -15.46 17.16 -8.89
C GLY A 111 -14.75 15.83 -9.05
N ILE A 112 -14.63 15.03 -7.98
CA ILE A 112 -13.90 13.75 -7.99
C ILE A 112 -14.81 12.57 -7.69
N ARG A 113 -14.40 11.38 -8.13
CA ARG A 113 -15.00 10.11 -7.73
C ARG A 113 -14.32 9.60 -6.46
N VAL A 114 -15.08 9.03 -5.54
CA VAL A 114 -14.56 8.49 -4.27
C VAL A 114 -14.86 7.00 -4.23
N TYR A 115 -13.82 6.20 -4.04
CA TYR A 115 -13.90 4.75 -3.92
C TYR A 115 -13.31 4.30 -2.59
N ARG A 116 -13.97 3.30 -1.99
CA ARG A 116 -13.49 2.63 -0.78
C ARG A 116 -12.76 1.35 -1.13
N TYR A 117 -11.70 1.04 -0.37
CA TYR A 117 -11.05 -0.25 -0.48
C TYR A 117 -10.81 -0.87 0.90
N SER A 118 -10.76 -2.17 0.95
CA SER A 118 -10.45 -2.93 2.17
C SER A 118 -9.71 -4.23 1.85
N TYR A 119 -9.24 -4.90 2.90
CA TYR A 119 -8.69 -6.25 2.78
C TYR A 119 -9.79 -7.27 2.39
N ASP A 120 -10.87 -7.35 3.18
CA ASP A 120 -11.92 -8.37 3.06
C ASP A 120 -13.34 -7.86 3.38
N GLU A 121 -13.48 -6.60 3.80
CA GLU A 121 -14.80 -6.00 4.01
C GLU A 121 -15.41 -5.57 2.68
N PRO A 122 -16.66 -5.95 2.37
CA PRO A 122 -17.31 -5.56 1.13
C PRO A 122 -17.41 -4.04 0.97
N CYS A 123 -16.82 -3.53 -0.10
CA CYS A 123 -16.86 -2.12 -0.53
C CYS A 123 -16.61 -2.06 -2.04
N ASP A 124 -16.12 -0.94 -2.59
CA ASP A 124 -15.87 -0.82 -4.04
C ASP A 124 -14.75 -1.76 -4.53
N PHE A 125 -13.66 -1.87 -3.73
CA PHE A 125 -12.54 -2.75 -4.02
C PHE A 125 -12.18 -3.56 -2.78
N TYR A 126 -12.21 -4.88 -2.87
CA TYR A 126 -11.81 -5.74 -1.76
C TYR A 126 -11.38 -7.14 -2.24
N ALA A 127 -10.69 -7.88 -1.40
CA ALA A 127 -10.37 -9.27 -1.66
C ALA A 127 -11.41 -10.19 -1.02
N ARG A 128 -11.74 -11.28 -1.71
CA ARG A 128 -12.57 -12.36 -1.17
C ARG A 128 -11.95 -13.73 -1.47
N ASN A 129 -12.47 -14.79 -0.88
CA ASN A 129 -11.97 -16.16 -1.06
C ASN A 129 -10.47 -16.29 -0.75
N VAL A 130 -9.99 -15.55 0.24
CA VAL A 130 -8.57 -15.47 0.60
C VAL A 130 -8.12 -16.77 1.20
N THR A 131 -7.15 -17.43 0.58
CA THR A 131 -6.60 -18.72 1.00
C THR A 131 -5.09 -18.62 1.15
N LEU A 132 -4.58 -19.03 2.31
CA LEU A 132 -3.14 -19.12 2.56
C LEU A 132 -2.53 -20.27 1.76
N LEU A 133 -1.47 -19.99 1.04
CA LEU A 133 -0.65 -20.94 0.29
C LEU A 133 0.67 -21.20 1.03
N GLU A 134 1.43 -22.18 0.55
CA GLU A 134 2.77 -22.45 1.05
C GLU A 134 3.68 -21.21 0.94
N GLY A 135 4.60 -21.06 1.91
CA GLY A 135 5.53 -19.93 1.94
C GLY A 135 4.93 -18.59 2.39
N GLY A 136 3.68 -18.58 2.87
CA GLY A 136 3.02 -17.35 3.34
C GLY A 136 2.40 -16.50 2.23
N HIS A 137 2.33 -17.02 1.01
CA HIS A 137 1.61 -16.40 -0.10
C HIS A 137 0.11 -16.63 0.03
N TYR A 138 -0.67 -15.88 -0.72
CA TYR A 138 -2.12 -15.97 -0.70
C TYR A 138 -2.69 -16.04 -2.11
N ARG A 139 -3.77 -16.83 -2.26
CA ARG A 139 -4.68 -16.77 -3.41
C ARG A 139 -5.94 -16.04 -2.98
N TYR A 140 -6.46 -15.19 -3.82
CA TYR A 140 -7.68 -14.42 -3.56
C TYR A 140 -8.36 -14.02 -4.87
N ASP A 141 -9.65 -13.69 -4.79
CA ASP A 141 -10.35 -13.00 -5.85
C ASP A 141 -10.41 -11.52 -5.52
N LEU A 142 -10.22 -10.68 -6.50
CA LEU A 142 -10.25 -9.24 -6.35
C LEU A 142 -11.57 -8.70 -6.93
N VAL A 143 -12.38 -8.10 -6.07
CA VAL A 143 -13.64 -7.45 -6.46
C VAL A 143 -13.36 -6.00 -6.81
N THR A 144 -13.92 -5.55 -7.94
CA THR A 144 -13.84 -4.18 -8.44
C THR A 144 -15.22 -3.72 -8.91
N PRO A 145 -15.48 -2.43 -9.12
CA PRO A 145 -16.74 -1.97 -9.72
C PRO A 145 -16.99 -2.54 -11.12
N GLY A 146 -15.94 -2.93 -11.84
CA GLY A 146 -16.04 -3.55 -13.17
C GLY A 146 -16.28 -5.07 -13.15
N GLY A 147 -16.28 -5.71 -11.98
CA GLY A 147 -16.46 -7.15 -11.84
C GLY A 147 -15.39 -7.80 -10.97
N VAL A 148 -15.29 -9.13 -11.05
CA VAL A 148 -14.39 -9.92 -10.22
C VAL A 148 -13.24 -10.46 -11.06
N ILE A 149 -12.01 -10.29 -10.57
CA ILE A 149 -10.81 -10.90 -11.12
C ILE A 149 -10.44 -12.09 -10.22
N GLU A 150 -10.74 -13.28 -10.69
CA GLU A 150 -10.57 -14.51 -9.91
C GLU A 150 -9.14 -15.04 -9.91
N GLY A 151 -8.74 -15.69 -8.83
CA GLY A 151 -7.50 -16.45 -8.75
C GLY A 151 -6.23 -15.62 -8.73
N CYS A 152 -6.28 -14.39 -8.24
CA CYS A 152 -5.10 -13.56 -8.06
C CYS A 152 -4.15 -14.17 -7.03
N THR A 153 -2.84 -14.06 -7.28
CA THR A 153 -1.77 -14.33 -6.32
C THR A 153 -0.83 -13.13 -6.30
N LEU A 154 -0.18 -12.90 -5.17
CA LEU A 154 0.83 -11.85 -5.07
C LEU A 154 2.21 -12.48 -4.90
N GLY A 155 3.21 -11.97 -5.61
CA GLY A 155 4.58 -12.50 -5.59
C GLY A 155 5.30 -12.35 -4.25
N ILE A 156 4.75 -11.52 -3.35
CA ILE A 156 5.27 -11.34 -1.98
C ILE A 156 4.27 -11.88 -0.95
N PRO A 157 4.76 -12.43 0.18
CA PRO A 157 3.92 -13.00 1.21
C PRO A 157 3.31 -11.93 2.13
N GLY A 158 2.39 -12.38 2.99
CA GLY A 158 1.77 -11.58 4.04
C GLY A 158 0.41 -10.99 3.64
N TRP A 159 -0.59 -11.17 4.51
CA TRP A 159 -1.96 -10.73 4.26
C TRP A 159 -2.06 -9.20 4.08
N VAL A 160 -1.24 -8.41 4.78
CA VAL A 160 -1.18 -6.95 4.64
C VAL A 160 -0.82 -6.53 3.21
N ASN A 161 -0.10 -7.36 2.48
CA ASN A 161 0.26 -7.10 1.10
C ASN A 161 -0.90 -7.33 0.13
N ILE A 162 -1.90 -8.13 0.50
CA ILE A 162 -3.16 -8.22 -0.26
C ILE A 162 -3.88 -6.86 -0.20
N GLU A 163 -3.98 -6.24 0.97
CA GLU A 163 -4.59 -4.91 1.10
C GLU A 163 -3.84 -3.86 0.27
N ASN A 164 -2.50 -3.91 0.27
CA ASN A 164 -1.67 -3.06 -0.59
C ASN A 164 -1.95 -3.32 -2.08
N ALA A 165 -2.16 -4.59 -2.47
CA ALA A 165 -2.48 -4.95 -3.85
C ALA A 165 -3.87 -4.47 -4.26
N VAL A 166 -4.89 -4.60 -3.39
CA VAL A 166 -6.24 -4.06 -3.62
C VAL A 166 -6.16 -2.55 -3.86
N ALA A 167 -5.45 -1.81 -3.00
CA ALA A 167 -5.26 -0.36 -3.15
C ALA A 167 -4.55 0.02 -4.45
N ALA A 168 -3.52 -0.73 -4.84
CA ALA A 168 -2.77 -0.48 -6.07
C ALA A 168 -3.61 -0.75 -7.32
N VAL A 169 -4.37 -1.84 -7.32
CA VAL A 169 -5.28 -2.15 -8.44
C VAL A 169 -6.41 -1.14 -8.52
N ALA A 170 -6.96 -0.70 -7.39
CA ALA A 170 -7.98 0.35 -7.37
C ALA A 170 -7.46 1.67 -7.99
N ALA A 171 -6.22 2.07 -7.67
CA ALA A 171 -5.60 3.24 -8.28
C ALA A 171 -5.44 3.12 -9.80
N LEU A 172 -4.98 1.95 -10.26
CA LEU A 172 -4.82 1.70 -11.69
C LEU A 172 -6.15 1.57 -12.42
N TRP A 173 -7.14 0.96 -11.79
CA TRP A 173 -8.49 0.89 -12.34
C TRP A 173 -9.06 2.30 -12.56
N CYS A 174 -8.93 3.19 -11.57
CA CYS A 174 -9.35 4.58 -11.70
C CYS A 174 -8.60 5.32 -12.83
N ALA A 175 -7.30 5.10 -12.96
CA ALA A 175 -6.50 5.69 -14.04
C ALA A 175 -6.92 5.15 -15.40
N SER A 176 -7.15 3.84 -15.51
CA SER A 176 -7.56 3.19 -16.76
C SER A 176 -8.97 3.59 -17.20
N GLU A 177 -9.91 3.71 -16.26
CA GLU A 177 -11.25 4.25 -16.54
C GLU A 177 -11.20 5.68 -17.09
N ARG A 178 -10.31 6.50 -16.55
CA ARG A 178 -10.10 7.87 -17.03
C ARG A 178 -9.52 7.92 -18.45
N ASP A 179 -8.59 7.02 -18.73
CA ASP A 179 -7.93 6.95 -20.05
C ASP A 179 -8.79 6.19 -21.09
N GLY A 180 -9.89 5.56 -20.67
CA GLY A 180 -10.76 4.74 -21.53
C GLY A 180 -10.14 3.38 -21.90
N GLU A 181 -9.19 2.89 -21.12
CA GLU A 181 -8.45 1.65 -21.34
C GLU A 181 -8.75 0.65 -20.24
N PRO A 182 -9.65 -0.34 -20.44
CA PRO A 182 -9.99 -1.31 -19.39
C PRO A 182 -8.77 -2.16 -19.01
N LEU A 183 -8.67 -2.52 -17.72
CA LEU A 183 -7.61 -3.40 -17.24
C LEU A 183 -7.76 -4.82 -17.81
N ASP A 184 -6.69 -5.32 -18.40
CA ASP A 184 -6.58 -6.73 -18.79
C ASP A 184 -6.37 -7.60 -17.54
N ALA A 185 -7.36 -8.42 -17.21
CA ALA A 185 -7.36 -9.24 -16.02
C ALA A 185 -6.27 -10.33 -16.02
N GLU A 186 -5.90 -10.88 -17.18
CA GLU A 186 -4.85 -11.89 -17.28
C GLU A 186 -3.47 -11.27 -17.05
N ARG A 187 -3.16 -10.21 -17.75
CA ARG A 187 -1.92 -9.46 -17.56
C ARG A 187 -1.80 -8.91 -16.13
N LEU A 188 -2.91 -8.48 -15.52
CA LEU A 188 -2.91 -8.02 -14.14
C LEU A 188 -2.56 -9.14 -13.17
N ARG A 189 -3.12 -10.36 -13.34
CA ARG A 189 -2.76 -11.53 -12.51
C ARG A 189 -1.28 -11.88 -12.64
N GLU A 190 -0.74 -11.89 -13.85
CA GLU A 190 0.68 -12.15 -14.10
C GLU A 190 1.57 -11.09 -13.44
N ALA A 191 1.20 -9.82 -13.57
CA ALA A 191 1.93 -8.71 -12.98
C ALA A 191 1.90 -8.75 -11.43
N LEU A 192 0.77 -9.09 -10.83
CA LEU A 192 0.66 -9.29 -9.37
C LEU A 192 1.55 -10.44 -8.90
N ALA A 193 1.52 -11.56 -9.61
CA ALA A 193 2.30 -12.77 -9.27
C ALA A 193 3.82 -12.54 -9.41
N SER A 194 4.25 -11.67 -10.33
CA SER A 194 5.66 -11.36 -10.59
C SER A 194 6.22 -10.18 -9.77
N PHE A 195 5.44 -9.63 -8.84
CA PHE A 195 5.91 -8.57 -7.98
C PHE A 195 6.89 -9.10 -6.93
N GLU A 196 8.10 -8.56 -6.90
CA GLU A 196 9.19 -9.02 -6.02
C GLU A 196 9.30 -8.22 -4.71
N GLY A 197 8.53 -7.12 -4.58
CA GLY A 197 8.47 -6.32 -3.37
C GLY A 197 9.50 -5.20 -3.29
N VAL A 198 9.69 -4.74 -2.06
CA VAL A 198 10.56 -3.62 -1.70
C VAL A 198 11.57 -4.09 -0.67
N LYS A 199 12.80 -3.64 -0.75
CA LYS A 199 13.81 -3.93 0.28
C LYS A 199 13.32 -3.49 1.65
N ARG A 200 13.57 -4.31 2.67
CA ARG A 200 13.18 -4.09 4.06
C ARG A 200 11.66 -3.98 4.28
N ARG A 201 10.84 -4.59 3.41
CA ARG A 201 9.38 -4.71 3.56
C ARG A 201 9.00 -6.17 3.37
N PHE A 202 8.78 -6.90 4.47
CA PHE A 202 8.60 -8.36 4.47
C PHE A 202 9.68 -9.07 3.64
N GLU A 203 10.92 -8.62 3.78
CA GLU A 203 12.04 -9.14 3.00
C GLU A 203 12.63 -10.39 3.65
N PHE A 204 12.52 -11.52 2.96
CA PHE A 204 13.07 -12.78 3.42
C PHE A 204 14.52 -12.93 3.00
N TYR A 205 15.43 -13.04 3.97
CA TYR A 205 16.84 -13.40 3.76
C TYR A 205 17.09 -14.90 3.89
N VAL A 206 16.30 -15.56 4.76
CA VAL A 206 16.31 -17.00 4.92
C VAL A 206 14.87 -17.48 5.00
N ASN A 207 14.49 -18.41 4.14
CA ASN A 207 13.17 -19.05 4.17
C ASN A 207 13.33 -20.56 3.94
N THR A 208 13.54 -21.28 5.03
CA THR A 208 13.72 -22.74 5.02
C THR A 208 12.72 -23.40 5.97
N PRO A 209 12.50 -24.71 5.86
CA PRO A 209 11.66 -25.46 6.81
C PRO A 209 12.12 -25.35 8.26
N ARG A 210 13.41 -25.09 8.51
CA ARG A 210 13.98 -25.00 9.88
C ARG A 210 14.02 -23.58 10.39
N GLN A 211 14.34 -22.60 9.55
CA GLN A 211 14.59 -21.22 9.93
C GLN A 211 14.01 -20.26 8.92
N VAL A 212 13.43 -19.18 9.44
CA VAL A 212 13.02 -18.02 8.64
C VAL A 212 13.68 -16.80 9.26
N TYR A 213 14.34 -16.00 8.43
CA TYR A 213 14.84 -14.67 8.79
C TYR A 213 14.26 -13.65 7.82
N MET A 214 13.56 -12.67 8.37
CA MET A 214 12.87 -11.63 7.62
C MET A 214 13.21 -10.26 8.22
N ASP A 215 13.39 -9.27 7.37
CA ASP A 215 13.53 -7.85 7.74
C ASP A 215 12.28 -7.07 7.32
N ASP A 216 11.80 -6.21 8.22
CA ASP A 216 10.71 -5.29 7.95
C ASP A 216 11.04 -3.91 8.55
N TYR A 217 10.64 -2.86 7.87
CA TYR A 217 10.89 -1.48 8.29
C TYR A 217 9.81 -0.93 9.23
N ALA A 218 8.98 -1.79 9.81
CA ALA A 218 7.95 -1.39 10.75
C ALA A 218 8.54 -0.55 11.89
N HIS A 219 8.08 0.68 12.03
CA HIS A 219 8.59 1.65 12.99
C HIS A 219 7.49 2.43 13.71
N HIS A 220 6.22 2.12 13.43
CA HIS A 220 5.04 2.58 14.14
C HIS A 220 4.36 1.37 14.84
N PRO A 221 3.72 1.53 16.02
CA PRO A 221 3.11 0.41 16.74
C PRO A 221 2.14 -0.43 15.88
N ARG A 222 1.30 0.21 15.08
CA ARG A 222 0.36 -0.48 14.19
C ARG A 222 1.07 -1.28 13.09
N GLU A 223 2.17 -0.77 12.55
CA GLU A 223 2.98 -1.50 11.58
C GLU A 223 3.64 -2.71 12.23
N LEU A 224 4.19 -2.55 13.44
CA LEU A 224 4.81 -3.63 14.20
C LEU A 224 3.79 -4.73 14.50
N ALA A 225 2.61 -4.37 15.03
CA ALA A 225 1.53 -5.31 15.30
C ALA A 225 1.07 -6.05 14.03
N ALA A 226 0.93 -5.33 12.90
CA ALA A 226 0.57 -5.92 11.62
C ALA A 226 1.64 -6.90 11.11
N ALA A 227 2.93 -6.54 11.21
CA ALA A 227 4.04 -7.40 10.83
C ALA A 227 4.08 -8.68 11.69
N ILE A 228 4.03 -8.56 13.01
CA ILE A 228 4.04 -9.69 13.95
C ILE A 228 2.84 -10.61 13.70
N THR A 229 1.64 -10.04 13.57
CA THR A 229 0.42 -10.81 13.31
C THR A 229 0.50 -11.54 11.96
N SER A 230 1.02 -10.90 10.93
CA SER A 230 1.21 -11.50 9.62
C SER A 230 2.17 -12.68 9.68
N VAL A 231 3.32 -12.51 10.33
CA VAL A 231 4.32 -13.59 10.47
C VAL A 231 3.76 -14.75 11.26
N LYS A 232 3.02 -14.50 12.34
CA LYS A 232 2.36 -15.56 13.13
C LYS A 232 1.32 -16.34 12.30
N LYS A 233 0.56 -15.66 11.45
CA LYS A 233 -0.39 -16.31 10.54
C LYS A 233 0.31 -17.14 9.47
N MET A 234 1.43 -16.65 8.92
CA MET A 234 2.21 -17.36 7.89
C MET A 234 2.90 -18.63 8.43
N PHE A 235 3.31 -18.60 9.70
CA PHE A 235 4.07 -19.70 10.32
C PHE A 235 3.40 -20.17 11.62
N PRO A 236 2.19 -20.76 11.55
CA PRO A 236 1.48 -21.24 12.72
C PRO A 236 2.30 -22.33 13.45
N GLY A 237 2.35 -22.25 14.78
CA GLY A 237 3.10 -23.20 15.60
C GLY A 237 4.60 -22.95 15.71
N ARG A 238 5.16 -21.98 14.99
CA ARG A 238 6.59 -21.61 15.12
C ARG A 238 6.78 -20.50 16.17
N ARG A 239 7.88 -20.60 16.91
CA ARG A 239 8.30 -19.51 17.80
C ARG A 239 8.77 -18.32 16.99
N LEU A 240 8.18 -17.15 17.22
CA LEU A 240 8.64 -15.88 16.69
C LEU A 240 9.55 -15.20 17.71
N THR A 241 10.70 -14.74 17.27
CA THR A 241 11.57 -13.82 17.99
C THR A 241 11.66 -12.54 17.16
N ALA A 242 11.19 -11.42 17.70
CA ALA A 242 11.30 -10.12 17.08
C ALA A 242 12.46 -9.34 17.69
N LEU A 243 13.31 -8.76 16.86
CA LEU A 243 14.31 -7.78 17.24
C LEU A 243 13.83 -6.42 16.73
N PHE A 244 13.47 -5.53 17.66
CA PHE A 244 12.95 -4.21 17.33
C PHE A 244 13.96 -3.13 17.71
N GLN A 245 14.24 -2.22 16.78
CA GLN A 245 15.02 -1.01 17.03
C GLN A 245 14.09 0.19 16.93
N PRO A 246 13.79 0.89 18.05
CA PRO A 246 13.01 2.11 18.02
C PRO A 246 13.67 3.18 17.14
N HIS A 247 12.85 3.92 16.43
CA HIS A 247 13.29 5.01 15.57
C HIS A 247 12.54 6.30 15.94
N LEU A 248 13.26 7.39 16.15
CA LEU A 248 12.83 8.69 16.68
C LEU A 248 12.47 8.64 18.19
N TYR A 249 13.15 9.46 18.97
CA TYR A 249 12.89 9.59 20.41
C TYR A 249 11.49 10.09 20.71
N THR A 250 10.98 11.04 19.91
CA THR A 250 9.64 11.60 20.05
C THR A 250 8.57 10.52 19.85
N ARG A 251 8.66 9.75 18.77
CA ARG A 251 7.71 8.65 18.51
C ARG A 251 7.75 7.60 19.61
N THR A 252 8.94 7.20 20.07
CA THR A 252 9.08 6.23 21.14
C THR A 252 8.48 6.73 22.45
N ARG A 253 8.70 8.01 22.79
CA ARG A 253 8.10 8.65 23.97
C ARG A 253 6.58 8.71 23.88
N ASP A 254 6.06 9.10 22.72
CA ASP A 254 4.62 9.38 22.53
C ASP A 254 3.80 8.09 22.42
N PHE A 255 4.40 6.98 21.96
CA PHE A 255 3.73 5.68 21.71
C PHE A 255 4.35 4.50 22.46
N TYR A 256 5.05 4.71 23.59
CA TYR A 256 5.78 3.63 24.27
C TYR A 256 4.87 2.50 24.77
N ARG A 257 3.63 2.83 25.16
CA ARG A 257 2.64 1.83 25.60
C ARG A 257 2.18 0.97 24.45
N GLU A 258 1.81 1.58 23.35
CA GLU A 258 1.35 0.91 22.14
C GLU A 258 2.46 0.01 21.54
N PHE A 259 3.72 0.43 21.64
CA PHE A 259 4.85 -0.44 21.27
C PHE A 259 4.99 -1.66 22.18
N ALA A 260 4.70 -1.52 23.48
CA ALA A 260 4.77 -2.63 24.42
C ALA A 260 3.60 -3.61 24.24
N GLU A 261 2.46 -3.15 23.75
CA GLU A 261 1.26 -3.94 23.49
C GLU A 261 1.31 -4.68 22.14
N ALA A 262 2.08 -4.14 21.19
CA ALA A 262 2.21 -4.71 19.85
C ALA A 262 3.04 -6.01 19.85
#